data_b44b8f46d359c81975b1246d4df6c276
#
_entry.id   b44b8f46d359c81975b1246d4df6c276
#
_cell.length_a   1.000
_cell.length_b   1.000
_cell.length_c   1.000
_cell.angle_alpha   90.00
_cell.angle_beta   90.00
_cell.angle_gamma   90.00
#
_symmetry.space_group_name_H-M   'P 1'
#
loop_
_entity.id
_entity.type
_entity.pdbx_description
1 polymer ?
#
loop_
_entity_poly.entity_id
_entity_poly.type
_entity_poly.pdbx_seq_one_letter_code
_entity_poly.pdbx_strand_id
1 'polypeptide(L)'
;MRRLTLTTLLFASLSAFAAAGAKPPAAEKYDIDASHSGIVFGWNHFGFSNPNARFDKIEGSVQLDKGDLSKSSVSVTLPVEGLDTGVAKLDEMLKSPDFFDAAKYPTITFKSTKVEKIGENGLKVTGELTVHGVTKLVTLDAKVNKIGIFEIPGVMKAPAAGFDATTVIKRSDFGVTKFVPAVSDEIPVRITLDAKQMQAKS
;
A
#
# COMPACT_ATOMS: atom_id res chain seq x y z
N MET A 1 37.22 57.70 -58.44
CA MET A 1 37.61 57.00 -57.17
C MET A 1 36.36 56.52 -56.45
N ARG A 2 36.03 55.28 -56.64
CA ARG A 2 34.84 54.65 -55.98
C ARG A 2 35.32 53.86 -54.76
N ARG A 3 34.89 54.26 -53.57
CA ARG A 3 35.18 53.54 -52.33
C ARG A 3 34.14 52.42 -52.15
N LEU A 4 34.63 51.20 -52.11
CA LEU A 4 33.82 50.00 -51.87
C LEU A 4 33.79 49.78 -50.35
N THR A 5 32.61 49.88 -49.69
CA THR A 5 32.42 49.58 -48.29
C THR A 5 32.00 48.14 -48.17
N LEU A 6 32.84 47.33 -47.49
CA LEU A 6 32.60 45.92 -47.20
C LEU A 6 31.81 45.80 -45.88
N THR A 7 30.55 45.37 -45.98
CA THR A 7 29.70 45.17 -44.83
C THR A 7 29.84 43.68 -44.34
N THR A 8 30.46 43.47 -43.18
CA THR A 8 30.65 42.13 -42.53
C THR A 8 29.36 41.78 -41.81
N LEU A 9 28.62 40.77 -42.28
CA LEU A 9 27.51 40.16 -41.56
C LEU A 9 28.08 39.23 -40.50
N LEU A 10 27.81 39.53 -39.23
CA LEU A 10 28.13 38.69 -38.11
C LEU A 10 26.95 37.69 -37.88
N PHE A 11 27.12 36.42 -38.23
CA PHE A 11 26.16 35.36 -37.90
C PHE A 11 26.37 34.96 -36.45
N ALA A 12 25.46 35.33 -35.55
CA ALA A 12 25.38 34.81 -34.20
C ALA A 12 24.69 33.45 -34.24
N SER A 13 25.45 32.37 -34.09
CA SER A 13 24.93 31.03 -33.94
C SER A 13 24.36 30.85 -32.48
N LEU A 14 23.04 30.85 -32.39
CA LEU A 14 22.33 30.55 -31.16
C LEU A 14 22.37 29.01 -30.92
N SER A 15 23.31 28.54 -30.12
CA SER A 15 23.36 27.13 -29.71
C SER A 15 22.24 26.86 -28.70
N ALA A 16 21.15 26.24 -29.14
CA ALA A 16 20.11 25.75 -28.27
C ALA A 16 20.68 24.54 -27.46
N PHE A 17 21.02 24.79 -26.20
CA PHE A 17 21.25 23.69 -25.24
C PHE A 17 19.91 22.98 -25.03
N ALA A 18 19.70 21.86 -25.69
CA ALA A 18 18.67 20.93 -25.33
C ALA A 18 19.03 20.32 -23.94
N ALA A 19 18.36 20.76 -22.89
CA ALA A 19 18.42 20.08 -21.59
C ALA A 19 17.95 18.66 -21.81
N ALA A 20 18.86 17.70 -21.77
CA ALA A 20 18.55 16.30 -21.75
C ALA A 20 17.66 16.06 -20.52
N GLY A 21 16.35 15.86 -20.75
CA GLY A 21 15.40 15.54 -19.68
C GLY A 21 15.89 14.31 -18.94
N ALA A 22 16.25 14.46 -17.67
CA ALA A 22 16.58 13.33 -16.82
C ALA A 22 15.37 12.38 -16.85
N LYS A 23 15.61 11.11 -17.18
CA LYS A 23 14.60 10.06 -17.08
C LYS A 23 14.03 10.10 -15.66
N PRO A 24 12.69 10.15 -15.47
CA PRO A 24 12.11 10.11 -14.14
C PRO A 24 12.70 8.93 -13.36
N PRO A 25 13.05 9.11 -12.09
CA PRO A 25 13.57 8.01 -11.30
C PRO A 25 12.58 6.84 -11.36
N ALA A 26 13.06 5.64 -11.59
CA ALA A 26 12.25 4.44 -11.55
C ALA A 26 11.69 4.26 -10.14
N ALA A 27 10.52 3.60 -10.01
CA ALA A 27 9.96 3.27 -8.72
C ALA A 27 10.98 2.50 -7.87
N GLU A 28 11.15 2.91 -6.62
CA GLU A 28 12.08 2.33 -5.67
C GLU A 28 11.36 1.37 -4.73
N LYS A 29 11.98 0.24 -4.39
CA LYS A 29 11.41 -0.74 -3.47
C LYS A 29 11.59 -0.30 -2.03
N TYR A 30 10.49 -0.32 -1.27
CA TYR A 30 10.43 -0.15 0.18
C TYR A 30 9.82 -1.42 0.77
N ASP A 31 10.53 -2.08 1.68
CA ASP A 31 10.01 -3.24 2.41
C ASP A 31 9.14 -2.77 3.57
N ILE A 32 8.03 -3.46 3.81
CA ILE A 32 7.11 -3.15 4.91
C ILE A 32 7.78 -3.47 6.23
N ASP A 33 7.77 -2.50 7.14
CA ASP A 33 8.19 -2.69 8.53
C ASP A 33 7.01 -3.25 9.34
N ALA A 34 7.00 -4.55 9.55
CA ALA A 34 5.93 -5.24 10.28
C ALA A 34 5.78 -4.77 11.73
N SER A 35 6.86 -4.24 12.35
CA SER A 35 6.80 -3.75 13.73
C SER A 35 6.05 -2.42 13.89
N HIS A 36 5.90 -1.67 12.80
CA HIS A 36 5.21 -0.38 12.77
C HIS A 36 4.04 -0.34 11.78
N SER A 37 3.64 -1.51 11.28
CA SER A 37 2.50 -1.67 10.37
C SER A 37 1.45 -2.57 11.01
N GLY A 38 0.19 -2.37 10.62
CA GLY A 38 -0.89 -3.19 11.16
C GLY A 38 -2.17 -3.08 10.36
N ILE A 39 -2.96 -4.13 10.41
CA ILE A 39 -4.28 -4.20 9.81
C ILE A 39 -5.27 -4.61 10.89
N VAL A 40 -6.28 -3.76 11.08
CA VAL A 40 -7.39 -4.01 12.01
C VAL A 40 -8.68 -4.07 11.22
N PHE A 41 -9.49 -5.06 11.50
CA PHE A 41 -10.83 -5.18 10.94
C PHE A 41 -11.86 -5.44 12.05
N GLY A 42 -13.11 -5.06 11.80
CA GLY A 42 -14.16 -5.18 12.81
C GLY A 42 -15.45 -5.72 12.23
N TRP A 43 -16.39 -6.09 13.09
CA TRP A 43 -17.73 -6.53 12.72
C TRP A 43 -18.76 -6.14 13.77
N ASN A 44 -20.02 -6.06 13.38
CA ASN A 44 -21.11 -5.98 14.36
C ASN A 44 -21.52 -7.39 14.77
N HIS A 45 -21.61 -7.62 16.08
CA HIS A 45 -21.97 -8.91 16.67
C HIS A 45 -23.40 -8.83 17.22
N PHE A 46 -24.36 -9.30 16.44
CA PHE A 46 -25.78 -9.39 16.80
C PHE A 46 -26.40 -8.07 17.27
N GLY A 47 -25.84 -6.91 16.90
CA GLY A 47 -26.27 -5.60 17.38
C GLY A 47 -25.79 -5.22 18.79
N PHE A 48 -25.14 -6.16 19.53
CA PHE A 48 -24.74 -5.91 20.91
C PHE A 48 -23.37 -5.24 21.04
N SER A 49 -22.44 -5.53 20.14
CA SER A 49 -21.07 -5.01 20.23
C SER A 49 -20.40 -4.97 18.86
N ASN A 50 -19.28 -4.28 18.79
CA ASN A 50 -18.46 -4.16 17.61
C ASN A 50 -17.02 -4.62 17.94
N PRO A 51 -16.80 -5.95 18.05
CA PRO A 51 -15.46 -6.47 18.25
C PRO A 51 -14.57 -6.21 17.04
N ASN A 52 -13.27 -6.31 17.26
CA ASN A 52 -12.27 -6.21 16.20
C ASN A 52 -11.20 -7.29 16.36
N ALA A 53 -10.48 -7.51 15.29
CA ALA A 53 -9.30 -8.36 15.24
C ALA A 53 -8.20 -7.63 14.47
N ARG A 54 -6.97 -8.10 14.62
CA ARG A 54 -5.82 -7.61 13.89
C ARG A 54 -5.03 -8.76 13.30
N PHE A 55 -4.16 -8.43 12.34
CA PHE A 55 -3.11 -9.30 11.88
C PHE A 55 -1.78 -8.79 12.43
N ASP A 56 -1.11 -9.61 13.24
CA ASP A 56 0.19 -9.31 13.85
C ASP A 56 1.37 -9.54 12.90
N LYS A 57 1.13 -10.26 11.80
CA LYS A 57 2.13 -10.56 10.78
C LYS A 57 1.72 -9.93 9.48
N ILE A 58 2.58 -9.10 8.93
CA ILE A 58 2.41 -8.47 7.62
C ILE A 58 3.73 -8.55 6.86
N GLU A 59 3.69 -9.00 5.62
CA GLU A 59 4.84 -9.10 4.73
C GLU A 59 4.51 -8.38 3.43
N GLY A 60 5.53 -7.81 2.79
CA GLY A 60 5.32 -7.18 1.49
C GLY A 60 6.24 -6.02 1.21
N SER A 61 5.90 -5.30 0.15
CA SER A 61 6.65 -4.12 -0.27
C SER A 61 5.80 -3.11 -1.03
N VAL A 62 6.28 -1.88 -1.03
CA VAL A 62 5.80 -0.79 -1.86
C VAL A 62 6.86 -0.47 -2.91
N GLN A 63 6.48 -0.48 -4.19
CA GLN A 63 7.26 0.13 -5.26
C GLN A 63 6.85 1.60 -5.34
N LEU A 64 7.67 2.51 -4.84
CA LEU A 64 7.32 3.92 -4.69
C LEU A 64 7.99 4.77 -5.77
N ASP A 65 7.19 5.38 -6.64
CA ASP A 65 7.63 6.46 -7.52
C ASP A 65 7.37 7.80 -6.82
N LYS A 66 8.43 8.42 -6.30
CA LYS A 66 8.33 9.71 -5.58
C LYS A 66 7.98 10.88 -6.49
N GLY A 67 8.22 10.76 -7.79
CA GLY A 67 7.89 11.77 -8.79
C GLY A 67 6.43 11.71 -9.26
N ASP A 68 5.87 10.49 -9.26
CA ASP A 68 4.49 10.26 -9.69
C ASP A 68 3.90 9.06 -8.94
N LEU A 69 3.19 9.34 -7.84
CA LEU A 69 2.60 8.31 -7.01
C LEU A 69 1.63 7.38 -7.75
N SER A 70 1.08 7.80 -8.89
CA SER A 70 0.20 6.95 -9.70
C SER A 70 0.93 5.77 -10.36
N LYS A 71 2.26 5.82 -10.43
CA LYS A 71 3.13 4.74 -10.92
C LYS A 71 3.63 3.82 -9.80
N SER A 72 3.23 4.11 -8.56
CA SER A 72 3.54 3.25 -7.42
C SER A 72 2.67 2.01 -7.38
N SER A 73 3.14 0.99 -6.68
CA SER A 73 2.34 -0.22 -6.43
C SER A 73 2.66 -0.81 -5.06
N VAL A 74 1.75 -1.60 -4.54
CA VAL A 74 1.90 -2.30 -3.26
C VAL A 74 1.51 -3.76 -3.39
N SER A 75 2.26 -4.62 -2.73
CA SER A 75 1.95 -6.04 -2.59
C SER A 75 2.11 -6.44 -1.13
N VAL A 76 1.07 -7.07 -0.57
CA VAL A 76 0.99 -7.46 0.84
C VAL A 76 0.54 -8.91 0.94
N THR A 77 1.13 -9.62 1.88
CA THR A 77 0.71 -10.96 2.32
C THR A 77 0.51 -10.96 3.84
N LEU A 78 -0.61 -11.46 4.28
CA LEU A 78 -0.96 -11.64 5.68
C LEU A 78 -1.09 -13.13 5.95
N PRO A 79 -0.17 -13.75 6.71
CA PRO A 79 -0.39 -15.10 7.22
C PRO A 79 -1.63 -15.12 8.14
N VAL A 80 -2.60 -15.98 7.83
CA VAL A 80 -3.85 -16.12 8.65
C VAL A 80 -3.52 -16.58 10.07
N GLU A 81 -2.40 -17.25 10.24
CA GLU A 81 -1.86 -17.63 11.55
C GLU A 81 -1.63 -16.42 12.48
N GLY A 82 -1.30 -15.26 11.91
CA GLY A 82 -1.13 -13.99 12.63
C GLY A 82 -2.42 -13.29 13.05
N LEU A 83 -3.59 -13.91 12.88
CA LEU A 83 -4.87 -13.39 13.37
C LEU A 83 -4.91 -13.37 14.90
N ASP A 84 -5.27 -12.22 15.46
CA ASP A 84 -5.41 -12.02 16.90
C ASP A 84 -6.63 -11.14 17.21
N THR A 85 -7.57 -11.68 18.00
CA THR A 85 -8.73 -10.98 18.57
C THR A 85 -8.53 -10.59 20.03
N GLY A 86 -7.42 -11.02 20.65
CA GLY A 86 -7.19 -10.99 22.09
C GLY A 86 -7.92 -12.12 22.86
N VAL A 87 -8.61 -13.02 22.15
CA VAL A 87 -9.36 -14.16 22.74
C VAL A 87 -9.04 -15.43 21.98
N ALA A 88 -8.20 -16.29 22.55
CA ALA A 88 -7.66 -17.49 21.87
C ALA A 88 -8.76 -18.39 21.25
N LYS A 89 -9.88 -18.60 21.96
CA LYS A 89 -10.99 -19.41 21.45
C LYS A 89 -11.68 -18.76 20.23
N LEU A 90 -11.72 -17.44 20.16
CA LEU A 90 -12.27 -16.73 19.01
C LEU A 90 -11.29 -16.79 17.83
N ASP A 91 -9.98 -16.71 18.09
CA ASP A 91 -8.95 -16.88 17.07
C ASP A 91 -9.03 -18.26 16.41
N GLU A 92 -9.16 -19.32 17.21
CA GLU A 92 -9.37 -20.69 16.73
C GLU A 92 -10.62 -20.79 15.85
N MET A 93 -11.74 -20.20 16.29
CA MET A 93 -12.99 -20.20 15.55
C MET A 93 -12.84 -19.47 14.21
N LEU A 94 -12.21 -18.27 14.19
CA LEU A 94 -12.02 -17.52 12.97
C LEU A 94 -11.05 -18.21 11.98
N LYS A 95 -10.10 -18.99 12.48
CA LYS A 95 -9.18 -19.80 11.64
C LYS A 95 -9.81 -21.07 11.09
N SER A 96 -11.01 -21.48 11.59
CA SER A 96 -11.72 -22.69 11.18
C SER A 96 -12.28 -22.62 9.74
N PRO A 97 -12.72 -23.79 9.17
CA PRO A 97 -13.30 -23.86 7.84
C PRO A 97 -14.55 -23.00 7.63
N ASP A 98 -15.29 -22.67 8.69
CA ASP A 98 -16.48 -21.81 8.64
C ASP A 98 -16.14 -20.32 8.34
N PHE A 99 -14.85 -19.92 8.49
CA PHE A 99 -14.39 -18.53 8.37
C PHE A 99 -13.18 -18.41 7.42
N PHE A 100 -11.96 -18.28 7.95
CA PHE A 100 -10.78 -18.11 7.08
C PHE A 100 -10.23 -19.42 6.50
N ASP A 101 -10.57 -20.57 7.09
CA ASP A 101 -10.06 -21.90 6.69
C ASP A 101 -8.53 -21.89 6.52
N ALA A 102 -7.83 -21.51 7.60
CA ALA A 102 -6.39 -21.28 7.59
C ALA A 102 -5.59 -22.52 7.14
N ALA A 103 -6.12 -23.73 7.34
CA ALA A 103 -5.49 -24.96 6.90
C ALA A 103 -5.44 -25.07 5.36
N LYS A 104 -6.47 -24.57 4.67
CA LYS A 104 -6.59 -24.61 3.22
C LYS A 104 -6.09 -23.31 2.56
N TYR A 105 -6.34 -22.18 3.21
CA TYR A 105 -6.01 -20.84 2.73
C TYR A 105 -5.14 -20.11 3.75
N PRO A 106 -3.85 -20.45 3.85
CA PRO A 106 -2.99 -19.97 4.94
C PRO A 106 -2.65 -18.48 4.85
N THR A 107 -2.98 -17.83 3.74
CA THR A 107 -2.63 -16.42 3.51
C THR A 107 -3.79 -15.63 2.91
N ILE A 108 -3.86 -14.35 3.29
CA ILE A 108 -4.61 -13.30 2.60
C ILE A 108 -3.60 -12.48 1.81
N THR A 109 -3.91 -12.12 0.56
CA THR A 109 -3.01 -11.31 -0.27
C THR A 109 -3.73 -10.12 -0.86
N PHE A 110 -3.00 -9.01 -1.00
CA PHE A 110 -3.44 -7.84 -1.75
C PHE A 110 -2.34 -7.41 -2.72
N LYS A 111 -2.71 -7.18 -3.98
CA LYS A 111 -1.81 -6.65 -4.99
C LYS A 111 -2.50 -5.52 -5.74
N SER A 112 -1.95 -4.32 -5.65
CA SER A 112 -2.50 -3.17 -6.37
C SER A 112 -2.39 -3.33 -7.88
N THR A 113 -3.43 -2.92 -8.58
CA THR A 113 -3.50 -2.87 -10.05
C THR A 113 -3.55 -1.44 -10.57
N LYS A 114 -3.97 -0.49 -9.71
CA LYS A 114 -4.08 0.93 -10.06
C LYS A 114 -3.90 1.79 -8.82
N VAL A 115 -3.20 2.90 -8.98
CA VAL A 115 -3.09 3.97 -7.97
C VAL A 115 -3.53 5.28 -8.62
N GLU A 116 -4.43 6.01 -7.98
CA GLU A 116 -4.93 7.31 -8.43
C GLU A 116 -4.70 8.34 -7.33
N LYS A 117 -4.12 9.48 -7.68
CA LYS A 117 -3.93 10.57 -6.74
C LYS A 117 -5.23 11.35 -6.55
N ILE A 118 -5.62 11.59 -5.30
CA ILE A 118 -6.81 12.35 -4.91
C ILE A 118 -6.40 13.52 -4.02
N GLY A 119 -6.48 14.72 -4.57
CA GLY A 119 -6.03 15.93 -3.85
C GLY A 119 -4.52 15.91 -3.58
N GLU A 120 -4.11 16.45 -2.43
CA GLU A 120 -2.70 16.64 -2.10
C GLU A 120 -2.04 15.35 -1.61
N ASN A 121 -2.62 14.69 -0.61
CA ASN A 121 -2.06 13.52 0.08
C ASN A 121 -2.93 12.26 -0.03
N GLY A 122 -4.08 12.33 -0.68
CA GLY A 122 -5.00 11.20 -0.84
C GLY A 122 -4.65 10.33 -2.04
N LEU A 123 -4.92 9.03 -1.92
CA LEU A 123 -4.77 8.05 -2.97
C LEU A 123 -5.99 7.12 -2.99
N LYS A 124 -6.44 6.72 -4.18
CA LYS A 124 -7.27 5.53 -4.36
C LYS A 124 -6.39 4.40 -4.88
N VAL A 125 -6.29 3.32 -4.11
CA VAL A 125 -5.48 2.15 -4.46
C VAL A 125 -6.43 1.00 -4.76
N THR A 126 -6.64 0.71 -6.05
CA THR A 126 -7.43 -0.46 -6.48
C THR A 126 -6.51 -1.65 -6.66
N GLY A 127 -6.93 -2.82 -6.20
CA GLY A 127 -6.12 -4.03 -6.29
C GLY A 127 -6.95 -5.30 -6.12
N GLU A 128 -6.30 -6.41 -6.37
CA GLU A 128 -6.83 -7.76 -6.18
C GLU A 128 -6.59 -8.17 -4.72
N LEU A 129 -7.69 -8.34 -3.98
CA LEU A 129 -7.71 -8.92 -2.64
C LEU A 129 -8.12 -10.38 -2.73
N THR A 130 -7.32 -11.28 -2.21
CA THR A 130 -7.64 -12.70 -2.10
C THR A 130 -7.83 -13.07 -0.63
N VAL A 131 -9.02 -13.53 -0.28
CA VAL A 131 -9.40 -14.04 1.04
C VAL A 131 -10.11 -15.36 0.84
N HIS A 132 -9.83 -16.35 1.67
CA HIS A 132 -10.52 -17.67 1.64
C HIS A 132 -10.50 -18.30 0.23
N GLY A 133 -9.41 -18.09 -0.53
CA GLY A 133 -9.24 -18.58 -1.90
C GLY A 133 -10.03 -17.84 -2.98
N VAL A 134 -10.80 -16.81 -2.63
CA VAL A 134 -11.58 -16.00 -3.58
C VAL A 134 -10.90 -14.65 -3.79
N THR A 135 -10.73 -14.24 -5.06
CA THR A 135 -10.13 -12.96 -5.42
C THR A 135 -11.19 -11.98 -5.90
N LYS A 136 -11.16 -10.75 -5.36
CA LYS A 136 -12.02 -9.63 -5.76
C LYS A 136 -11.22 -8.35 -5.93
N LEU A 137 -11.68 -7.47 -6.80
CA LEU A 137 -11.18 -6.10 -6.87
C LEU A 137 -11.73 -5.30 -5.68
N VAL A 138 -10.82 -4.69 -4.93
CA VAL A 138 -11.12 -3.82 -3.78
C VAL A 138 -10.39 -2.49 -3.98
N THR A 139 -11.03 -1.40 -3.59
CA THR A 139 -10.43 -0.07 -3.58
C THR A 139 -10.20 0.38 -2.14
N LEU A 140 -8.98 0.78 -1.84
CA LEU A 140 -8.58 1.38 -0.59
C LEU A 140 -8.60 2.90 -0.74
N ASP A 141 -9.21 3.59 0.20
CA ASP A 141 -9.02 5.04 0.38
C ASP A 141 -7.80 5.23 1.26
N ALA A 142 -6.70 5.67 0.64
CA ALA A 142 -5.41 5.79 1.29
C ALA A 142 -4.95 7.24 1.43
N LYS A 143 -4.07 7.49 2.38
CA LYS A 143 -3.43 8.78 2.65
C LYS A 143 -1.94 8.58 2.83
N VAL A 144 -1.15 9.42 2.19
CA VAL A 144 0.28 9.54 2.45
C VAL A 144 0.47 10.35 3.73
N ASN A 145 1.07 9.74 4.75
CA ASN A 145 1.42 10.42 5.99
C ASN A 145 2.75 11.17 5.84
N LYS A 146 3.76 10.48 5.30
CA LYS A 146 5.09 11.05 5.08
C LYS A 146 5.88 10.21 4.08
N ILE A 147 6.62 10.88 3.21
CA ILE A 147 7.72 10.31 2.41
C ILE A 147 8.96 11.11 2.73
N GLY A 148 10.05 10.45 3.14
CA GLY A 148 11.27 11.16 3.55
C GLY A 148 12.35 10.26 4.10
N ILE A 149 13.21 10.83 4.93
CA ILE A 149 14.25 10.09 5.63
C ILE A 149 13.74 9.75 7.04
N PHE A 150 13.79 8.48 7.38
CA PHE A 150 13.69 8.00 8.75
C PHE A 150 15.10 7.97 9.35
N GLU A 151 15.27 8.59 10.51
CA GLU A 151 16.56 8.66 11.15
C GLU A 151 16.45 8.51 12.68
N ILE A 152 17.21 7.56 13.22
CA ILE A 152 17.49 7.45 14.63
C ILE A 152 19.00 7.70 14.77
N PRO A 153 19.43 8.82 15.41
CA PRO A 153 20.84 9.18 15.50
C PRO A 153 21.70 8.04 16.05
N GLY A 154 22.77 7.68 15.34
CA GLY A 154 23.70 6.62 15.74
C GLY A 154 23.20 5.19 15.57
N VAL A 155 21.97 4.99 15.10
CA VAL A 155 21.34 3.67 14.96
C VAL A 155 20.98 3.36 13.50
N MET A 156 20.19 4.23 12.85
CA MET A 156 19.65 3.95 11.53
C MET A 156 19.33 5.24 10.78
N LYS A 157 19.57 5.23 9.48
CA LYS A 157 19.12 6.26 8.55
C LYS A 157 18.71 5.59 7.23
N ALA A 158 17.45 5.74 6.85
CA ALA A 158 16.93 5.14 5.61
C ALA A 158 15.80 5.96 5.00
N PRO A 159 15.63 5.95 3.66
CA PRO A 159 14.40 6.42 3.04
C PRO A 159 13.21 5.61 3.55
N ALA A 160 12.12 6.31 3.88
CA ALA A 160 10.92 5.71 4.41
C ALA A 160 9.66 6.39 3.87
N ALA A 161 8.55 5.66 3.91
CA ALA A 161 7.23 6.15 3.53
C ALA A 161 6.17 5.55 4.45
N GLY A 162 5.28 6.39 4.96
CA GLY A 162 4.17 6.00 5.82
C GLY A 162 2.82 6.30 5.18
N PHE A 163 1.87 5.38 5.36
CA PHE A 163 0.53 5.44 4.77
C PHE A 163 -0.51 4.97 5.77
N ASP A 164 -1.69 5.58 5.73
CA ASP A 164 -2.90 5.02 6.31
C ASP A 164 -3.89 4.70 5.19
N ALA A 165 -4.72 3.67 5.37
CA ALA A 165 -5.79 3.38 4.44
C ALA A 165 -7.01 2.78 5.13
N THR A 166 -8.18 2.93 4.50
CA THR A 166 -9.43 2.33 4.93
C THR A 166 -10.18 1.73 3.76
N THR A 167 -10.99 0.71 4.05
CA THR A 167 -11.98 0.18 3.12
C THR A 167 -13.10 -0.53 3.90
N VAL A 168 -14.17 -0.84 3.22
CA VAL A 168 -15.21 -1.76 3.70
C VAL A 168 -15.37 -2.86 2.67
N ILE A 169 -15.28 -4.12 3.11
CA ILE A 169 -15.49 -5.29 2.26
C ILE A 169 -16.72 -6.07 2.75
N LYS A 170 -17.36 -6.81 1.86
CA LYS A 170 -18.37 -7.80 2.23
C LYS A 170 -17.72 -9.16 2.34
N ARG A 171 -17.76 -9.78 3.53
CA ARG A 171 -17.15 -11.10 3.73
C ARG A 171 -17.86 -12.21 2.94
N SER A 172 -19.16 -12.03 2.64
CA SER A 172 -19.91 -12.92 1.77
C SER A 172 -19.37 -12.98 0.34
N ASP A 173 -18.78 -11.89 -0.18
CA ASP A 173 -18.13 -11.85 -1.50
C ASP A 173 -16.93 -12.82 -1.60
N PHE A 174 -16.38 -13.20 -0.45
CA PHE A 174 -15.26 -14.16 -0.30
C PHE A 174 -15.71 -15.53 0.20
N GLY A 175 -17.03 -15.79 0.22
CA GLY A 175 -17.59 -17.06 0.64
C GLY A 175 -17.69 -17.25 2.17
N VAL A 176 -17.34 -16.25 2.98
CA VAL A 176 -17.43 -16.29 4.44
C VAL A 176 -18.82 -15.82 4.87
N THR A 177 -19.81 -16.72 4.93
CA THR A 177 -21.23 -16.39 5.13
C THR A 177 -21.80 -16.78 6.48
N LYS A 178 -21.03 -17.48 7.33
CA LYS A 178 -21.51 -17.96 8.63
C LYS A 178 -22.08 -16.81 9.47
N PHE A 179 -23.30 -16.99 9.98
CA PHE A 179 -24.04 -16.05 10.81
C PHE A 179 -24.44 -14.71 10.13
N VAL A 180 -24.32 -14.57 8.80
CA VAL A 180 -24.89 -13.40 8.09
C VAL A 180 -26.41 -13.50 8.08
N PRO A 181 -27.18 -12.42 8.38
CA PRO A 181 -26.74 -11.04 8.66
C PRO A 181 -26.58 -10.72 10.15
N ALA A 182 -26.84 -11.66 11.05
CA ALA A 182 -26.79 -11.41 12.50
C ALA A 182 -25.40 -10.98 12.99
N VAL A 183 -24.36 -11.54 12.39
CA VAL A 183 -22.99 -10.98 12.41
C VAL A 183 -22.80 -10.26 11.07
N SER A 184 -22.42 -8.98 11.09
CA SER A 184 -22.40 -8.13 9.90
C SER A 184 -21.64 -8.75 8.73
N ASP A 185 -22.17 -8.53 7.53
CA ASP A 185 -21.50 -8.87 6.28
C ASP A 185 -20.42 -7.85 5.93
N GLU A 186 -20.72 -6.58 6.18
CA GLU A 186 -19.75 -5.49 5.98
C GLU A 186 -18.70 -5.50 7.08
N ILE A 187 -17.45 -5.49 6.63
CA ILE A 187 -16.25 -5.54 7.46
C ILE A 187 -15.44 -4.28 7.19
N PRO A 188 -15.50 -3.26 8.07
CA PRO A 188 -14.59 -2.13 8.01
C PRO A 188 -13.15 -2.59 8.30
N VAL A 189 -12.23 -2.14 7.46
CA VAL A 189 -10.80 -2.42 7.54
C VAL A 189 -10.03 -1.12 7.66
N ARG A 190 -9.08 -1.07 8.58
CA ARG A 190 -8.15 0.02 8.77
C ARG A 190 -6.72 -0.49 8.72
N ILE A 191 -5.89 0.21 7.96
CA ILE A 191 -4.50 -0.15 7.68
C ILE A 191 -3.62 1.03 8.08
N THR A 192 -2.54 0.75 8.78
CA THR A 192 -1.39 1.65 8.89
C THR A 192 -0.16 0.93 8.37
N LEU A 193 0.67 1.63 7.61
CA LEU A 193 1.80 1.01 6.92
C LEU A 193 3.01 1.93 6.99
N ASP A 194 4.09 1.42 7.55
CA ASP A 194 5.45 1.98 7.51
C ASP A 194 6.30 1.12 6.58
N ALA A 195 7.01 1.72 5.64
CA ALA A 195 7.87 1.01 4.71
C ALA A 195 9.21 1.73 4.57
N LYS A 196 10.30 0.96 4.50
CA LYS A 196 11.67 1.47 4.47
C LYS A 196 12.49 0.81 3.38
N GLN A 197 13.40 1.57 2.79
CA GLN A 197 14.44 0.97 1.97
C GLN A 197 15.44 0.26 2.89
N MET A 198 15.37 -1.07 2.91
CA MET A 198 16.40 -1.84 3.61
C MET A 198 17.69 -1.76 2.80
N GLN A 199 18.77 -1.28 3.41
CA GLN A 199 20.09 -1.38 2.81
C GLN A 199 20.42 -2.87 2.68
N ALA A 200 20.87 -3.29 1.47
CA ALA A 200 21.42 -4.63 1.31
C ALA A 200 22.51 -4.80 2.38
N LYS A 201 22.39 -5.85 3.21
CA LYS A 201 23.46 -6.22 4.13
C LYS A 201 24.69 -6.53 3.27
N SER A 202 25.70 -5.64 3.38
CA SER A 202 27.03 -5.84 2.80
C SER A 202 27.73 -7.02 3.46
#